data_baf296e42f4af5ba2663d4274b87f043
#
_entry.id   baf296e42f4af5ba2663d4274b87f043
#
_cell.length_a   1.000
_cell.length_b   1.000
_cell.length_c   1.000
_cell.angle_alpha   90.00
_cell.angle_beta   90.00
_cell.angle_gamma   90.00
#
_symmetry.space_group_name_H-M   'P 1'
#
loop_
_entity.id
_entity.type
_entity.pdbx_description
1 polymer ?
#
loop_
_entity_poly.entity_id
_entity_poly.type
_entity_poly.pdbx_seq_one_letter_code
_entity_poly.pdbx_strand_id
1 'polypeptide(L)'
;MKISASILAADQKNIINNLNEKEDLFDYVHIDIGDNVFCPTYGISKDIVYKLVNETSYKLDIHLMIDEYPELLFNLLNEDTNIVKASHHVESKSINDFIEIMEQHENIDTGFGILGSSDLNILRPFLESEKISTDFILLLCVNPGFSYQEPVVTPSQRVLDFKNLYPNYDGQIMVDGGVSNKMLNDLNKLGVNVSVQGGAIFG
;
A
#
# COMPACT_ATOMS: atom_id res chain seq x y z
N MET A 1 -3.66 11.21 -11.31
CA MET A 1 -3.67 10.05 -10.39
C MET A 1 -2.59 9.10 -10.85
N LYS A 2 -1.72 8.65 -9.96
CA LYS A 2 -0.64 7.69 -10.23
C LYS A 2 -1.14 6.25 -10.07
N ILE A 3 -0.40 5.31 -10.66
CA ILE A 3 -0.69 3.88 -10.59
C ILE A 3 0.44 3.18 -9.83
N SER A 4 0.08 2.34 -8.86
CA SER A 4 0.98 1.43 -8.15
C SER A 4 0.66 0.00 -8.56
N ALA A 5 1.60 -0.70 -9.20
CA ALA A 5 1.39 -2.03 -9.77
C ALA A 5 1.58 -3.11 -8.70
N SER A 6 0.48 -3.70 -8.18
CA SER A 6 0.59 -4.81 -7.22
C SER A 6 1.08 -6.08 -7.90
N ILE A 7 2.31 -6.44 -7.57
CA ILE A 7 2.97 -7.64 -8.11
C ILE A 7 2.45 -8.95 -7.51
N LEU A 8 1.52 -8.87 -6.55
CA LEU A 8 0.81 -10.06 -6.05
C LEU A 8 0.01 -10.76 -7.17
N ALA A 9 -0.37 -10.03 -8.22
CA ALA A 9 -1.07 -10.54 -9.40
C ALA A 9 -0.13 -10.95 -10.55
N ALA A 10 1.17 -10.70 -10.44
CA ALA A 10 2.16 -10.96 -11.49
C ALA A 10 2.74 -12.39 -11.43
N ASP A 11 3.38 -12.81 -12.51
CA ASP A 11 4.20 -14.04 -12.50
C ASP A 11 5.49 -13.82 -11.69
N GLN A 12 5.46 -14.24 -10.44
CA GLN A 12 6.58 -14.06 -9.51
C GLN A 12 7.85 -14.81 -9.88
N LYS A 13 7.77 -15.85 -10.73
CA LYS A 13 8.95 -16.55 -11.24
C LYS A 13 9.73 -15.72 -12.24
N ASN A 14 9.06 -14.75 -12.89
CA ASN A 14 9.59 -13.94 -13.96
C ASN A 14 9.35 -12.44 -13.73
N ILE A 15 9.38 -12.04 -12.46
CA ILE A 15 8.85 -10.73 -12.00
C ILE A 15 9.48 -9.54 -12.71
N ILE A 16 10.81 -9.51 -12.87
CA ILE A 16 11.50 -8.37 -13.51
C ILE A 16 11.08 -8.24 -14.98
N ASN A 17 10.98 -9.34 -15.71
CA ASN A 17 10.53 -9.30 -17.10
C ASN A 17 9.07 -8.85 -17.19
N ASN A 18 8.19 -9.33 -16.29
CA ASN A 18 6.81 -8.88 -16.24
C ASN A 18 6.69 -7.38 -15.99
N LEU A 19 7.51 -6.83 -15.11
CA LEU A 19 7.55 -5.39 -14.85
C LEU A 19 8.07 -4.60 -16.07
N ASN A 20 9.19 -5.05 -16.67
CA ASN A 20 9.78 -4.39 -17.83
C ASN A 20 8.82 -4.33 -19.03
N GLU A 21 8.04 -5.39 -19.27
CA GLU A 21 7.04 -5.42 -20.35
C GLU A 21 5.88 -4.42 -20.14
N LYS A 22 5.70 -3.93 -18.93
CA LYS A 22 4.55 -3.10 -18.54
C LYS A 22 4.96 -1.78 -17.87
N GLU A 23 6.23 -1.40 -17.96
CA GLU A 23 6.79 -0.25 -17.25
C GLU A 23 6.08 1.09 -17.56
N ASP A 24 5.52 1.24 -18.75
CA ASP A 24 4.75 2.43 -19.14
C ASP A 24 3.36 2.52 -18.47
N LEU A 25 2.91 1.49 -17.75
CA LEU A 25 1.56 1.41 -17.19
C LEU A 25 1.50 1.81 -15.71
N PHE A 26 2.63 2.01 -15.05
CA PHE A 26 2.67 2.30 -13.62
C PHE A 26 3.77 3.29 -13.22
N ASP A 27 3.59 3.94 -12.08
CA ASP A 27 4.54 4.87 -11.47
C ASP A 27 5.33 4.22 -10.32
N TYR A 28 4.73 3.21 -9.66
CA TYR A 28 5.27 2.49 -8.51
C TYR A 28 5.05 0.99 -8.64
N VAL A 29 5.90 0.21 -8.00
CA VAL A 29 5.72 -1.23 -7.80
C VAL A 29 5.21 -1.44 -6.37
N HIS A 30 4.00 -1.95 -6.23
CA HIS A 30 3.35 -2.25 -4.96
C HIS A 30 3.67 -3.67 -4.50
N ILE A 31 4.17 -3.77 -3.26
CA ILE A 31 4.67 -5.02 -2.70
C ILE A 31 3.89 -5.34 -1.43
N ASP A 32 2.97 -6.29 -1.54
CA ASP A 32 2.14 -6.78 -0.45
C ASP A 32 2.91 -7.80 0.39
N ILE A 33 3.15 -7.51 1.67
CA ILE A 33 3.87 -8.37 2.62
C ILE A 33 2.92 -8.77 3.73
N GLY A 34 2.78 -10.08 3.96
CA GLY A 34 1.99 -10.66 5.03
C GLY A 34 2.83 -11.52 5.97
N ASP A 35 2.24 -11.96 7.09
CA ASP A 35 2.87 -12.83 8.10
C ASP A 35 2.09 -14.10 8.41
N ASN A 36 0.98 -14.34 7.71
CA ASN A 36 0.03 -15.43 7.99
C ASN A 36 -0.64 -15.34 9.39
N VAL A 37 -0.59 -14.16 10.00
CA VAL A 37 -1.23 -13.83 11.29
C VAL A 37 -2.24 -12.70 11.09
N PHE A 38 -1.79 -11.53 10.62
CA PHE A 38 -2.68 -10.42 10.26
C PHE A 38 -3.54 -10.74 9.04
N CYS A 39 -2.96 -11.37 8.03
CA CYS A 39 -3.66 -11.85 6.83
C CYS A 39 -3.27 -13.31 6.53
N PRO A 40 -4.12 -14.12 5.85
CA PRO A 40 -3.93 -15.57 5.68
C PRO A 40 -2.90 -15.94 4.60
N THR A 41 -1.82 -15.16 4.47
CA THR A 41 -0.73 -15.39 3.48
C THR A 41 0.52 -14.62 3.88
N TYR A 42 1.65 -15.02 3.30
CA TYR A 42 2.92 -14.27 3.41
C TYR A 42 3.08 -13.18 2.34
N GLY A 43 2.20 -13.14 1.34
CA GLY A 43 2.31 -12.19 0.23
C GLY A 43 3.55 -12.43 -0.63
N ILE A 44 4.28 -11.35 -0.92
CA ILE A 44 5.52 -11.41 -1.71
C ILE A 44 6.68 -11.87 -0.82
N SER A 45 7.48 -12.82 -1.32
CA SER A 45 8.60 -13.36 -0.57
C SER A 45 9.74 -12.34 -0.38
N LYS A 46 10.47 -12.44 0.74
CA LYS A 46 11.64 -11.61 1.04
C LYS A 46 12.67 -11.61 -0.11
N ASP A 47 12.90 -12.78 -0.74
CA ASP A 47 13.85 -12.91 -1.85
C ASP A 47 13.45 -12.06 -3.05
N ILE A 48 12.16 -11.98 -3.38
CA ILE A 48 11.67 -11.10 -4.46
C ILE A 48 11.85 -9.64 -4.08
N VAL A 49 11.56 -9.26 -2.83
CA VAL A 49 11.75 -7.88 -2.36
C VAL A 49 13.21 -7.46 -2.48
N TYR A 50 14.15 -8.26 -1.96
CA TYR A 50 15.58 -7.98 -2.09
C TYR A 50 16.04 -7.95 -3.55
N LYS A 51 15.50 -8.82 -4.39
CA LYS A 51 15.80 -8.81 -5.82
C LYS A 51 15.35 -7.50 -6.48
N LEU A 52 14.16 -7.00 -6.17
CA LEU A 52 13.66 -5.72 -6.70
C LEU A 52 14.50 -4.53 -6.22
N VAL A 53 14.86 -4.51 -4.94
CA VAL A 53 15.73 -3.48 -4.38
C VAL A 53 17.11 -3.46 -5.06
N ASN A 54 17.72 -4.63 -5.24
CA ASN A 54 19.12 -4.72 -5.71
C ASN A 54 19.27 -4.71 -7.24
N GLU A 55 18.27 -5.17 -7.99
CA GLU A 55 18.40 -5.39 -9.42
C GLU A 55 17.55 -4.42 -10.27
N THR A 56 16.76 -3.52 -9.65
CA THR A 56 15.91 -2.58 -10.38
C THR A 56 16.02 -1.15 -9.85
N SER A 57 15.59 -0.19 -10.69
CA SER A 57 15.44 1.22 -10.29
C SER A 57 13.97 1.63 -10.13
N TYR A 58 13.04 0.68 -10.10
CA TYR A 58 11.62 0.96 -9.87
C TYR A 58 11.41 1.58 -8.49
N LYS A 59 10.52 2.54 -8.40
CA LYS A 59 10.09 3.11 -7.12
C LYS A 59 9.20 2.10 -6.41
N LEU A 60 9.64 1.60 -5.27
CA LEU A 60 8.94 0.59 -4.51
C LEU A 60 8.00 1.22 -3.48
N ASP A 61 6.81 0.64 -3.36
CA ASP A 61 5.74 0.99 -2.45
C ASP A 61 5.43 -0.25 -1.59
N ILE A 62 5.88 -0.25 -0.33
CA ILE A 62 5.77 -1.38 0.57
C ILE A 62 4.47 -1.30 1.35
N HIS A 63 3.66 -2.35 1.27
CA HIS A 63 2.42 -2.49 2.04
C HIS A 63 2.52 -3.66 3.03
N LEU A 64 2.55 -3.32 4.32
CA LEU A 64 2.67 -4.30 5.39
C LEU A 64 1.29 -4.70 5.94
N MET A 65 0.99 -5.98 5.84
CA MET A 65 -0.18 -6.66 6.41
C MET A 65 0.29 -7.71 7.43
N ILE A 66 0.98 -7.25 8.48
CA ILE A 66 1.64 -8.08 9.48
C ILE A 66 1.26 -7.64 10.90
N ASP A 67 1.30 -8.56 11.86
CA ASP A 67 1.18 -8.31 13.31
C ASP A 67 2.54 -8.41 14.02
N GLU A 68 3.54 -9.01 13.36
CA GLU A 68 4.90 -9.13 13.85
C GLU A 68 5.72 -7.85 13.62
N TYR A 69 6.85 -7.72 14.34
CA TYR A 69 7.79 -6.61 14.12
C TYR A 69 8.22 -6.51 12.65
N PRO A 70 8.21 -5.30 12.03
CA PRO A 70 8.50 -5.13 10.60
C PRO A 70 9.99 -5.22 10.28
N GLU A 71 10.63 -6.33 10.65
CA GLU A 71 12.06 -6.58 10.50
C GLU A 71 12.56 -6.43 9.06
N LEU A 72 11.76 -6.89 8.09
CA LEU A 72 12.13 -6.77 6.68
C LEU A 72 12.23 -5.30 6.27
N LEU A 73 11.24 -4.47 6.61
CA LEU A 73 11.26 -3.04 6.32
C LEU A 73 12.45 -2.37 7.02
N PHE A 74 12.62 -2.62 8.32
CA PHE A 74 13.74 -2.07 9.09
C PHE A 74 15.11 -2.37 8.42
N ASN A 75 15.33 -3.62 7.99
CA ASN A 75 16.58 -4.00 7.35
C ASN A 75 16.75 -3.32 5.98
N LEU A 76 15.69 -3.23 5.16
CA LEU A 76 15.75 -2.61 3.85
C LEU A 76 16.01 -1.10 3.92
N LEU A 77 15.43 -0.40 4.90
CA LEU A 77 15.60 1.05 5.03
C LEU A 77 16.96 1.47 5.58
N ASN A 78 17.73 0.55 6.21
CA ASN A 78 19.10 0.80 6.65
C ASN A 78 20.12 0.70 5.51
N GLU A 79 19.72 0.34 4.30
CA GLU A 79 20.55 0.26 3.11
C GLU A 79 20.18 1.37 2.11
N ASP A 80 20.98 1.55 1.07
CA ASP A 80 20.60 2.41 -0.07
C ASP A 80 19.46 1.71 -0.84
N THR A 81 18.27 2.30 -0.84
CA THR A 81 17.06 1.64 -1.34
C THR A 81 16.27 2.54 -2.28
N ASN A 82 15.53 1.91 -3.19
CA ASN A 82 14.55 2.55 -4.08
C ASN A 82 13.12 2.52 -3.51
N ILE A 83 12.95 2.21 -2.23
CA ILE A 83 11.68 2.34 -1.52
C ILE A 83 11.37 3.82 -1.34
N VAL A 84 10.19 4.23 -1.81
CA VAL A 84 9.73 5.63 -1.74
C VAL A 84 8.47 5.79 -0.89
N LYS A 85 7.79 4.68 -0.61
CA LYS A 85 6.58 4.64 0.21
C LYS A 85 6.56 3.38 1.06
N ALA A 86 6.08 3.51 2.29
CA ALA A 86 5.76 2.37 3.14
C ALA A 86 4.45 2.62 3.88
N SER A 87 3.60 1.61 3.95
CA SER A 87 2.35 1.65 4.70
C SER A 87 2.17 0.44 5.59
N HIS A 88 1.50 0.65 6.72
CA HIS A 88 1.13 -0.40 7.66
C HIS A 88 -0.29 -0.18 8.18
N HIS A 89 -0.99 -1.27 8.48
CA HIS A 89 -2.37 -1.20 8.94
C HIS A 89 -2.48 -0.71 10.37
N VAL A 90 -3.41 0.23 10.61
CA VAL A 90 -3.68 0.76 11.97
C VAL A 90 -4.27 -0.29 12.92
N GLU A 91 -4.82 -1.38 12.38
CA GLU A 91 -5.32 -2.52 13.14
C GLU A 91 -4.22 -3.47 13.65
N SER A 92 -3.00 -3.32 13.11
CA SER A 92 -1.89 -4.20 13.46
C SER A 92 -1.36 -3.94 14.87
N LYS A 93 -0.92 -5.02 15.53
CA LYS A 93 -0.24 -4.96 16.83
C LYS A 93 1.14 -4.29 16.75
N SER A 94 1.79 -4.34 15.58
CA SER A 94 3.12 -3.75 15.36
C SER A 94 3.08 -2.35 14.77
N ILE A 95 1.93 -1.66 14.80
CA ILE A 95 1.81 -0.30 14.24
C ILE A 95 2.76 0.70 14.91
N ASN A 96 2.99 0.58 16.21
CA ASN A 96 3.91 1.47 16.91
C ASN A 96 5.38 1.21 16.50
N ASP A 97 5.75 -0.06 16.30
CA ASP A 97 7.10 -0.40 15.79
C ASP A 97 7.32 0.18 14.39
N PHE A 98 6.29 0.13 13.53
CA PHE A 98 6.33 0.76 12.21
C PHE A 98 6.54 2.28 12.31
N ILE A 99 5.81 2.96 13.18
CA ILE A 99 5.96 4.41 13.40
C ILE A 99 7.39 4.74 13.84
N GLU A 100 7.95 4.03 14.82
CA GLU A 100 9.32 4.22 15.32
C GLU A 100 10.38 4.03 14.22
N ILE A 101 10.15 3.10 13.28
CA ILE A 101 11.03 2.90 12.13
C ILE A 101 10.92 4.10 11.18
N MET A 102 9.69 4.49 10.83
CA MET A 102 9.46 5.55 9.82
C MET A 102 9.91 6.94 10.30
N GLU A 103 9.85 7.24 11.59
CA GLU A 103 10.38 8.49 12.17
C GLU A 103 11.90 8.68 11.93
N GLN A 104 12.62 7.62 11.61
CA GLN A 104 14.05 7.66 11.29
C GLN A 104 14.33 7.82 9.77
N HIS A 105 13.28 7.82 8.92
CA HIS A 105 13.38 7.76 7.47
C HIS A 105 12.48 8.80 6.77
N GLU A 106 12.67 10.09 7.08
CA GLU A 106 11.84 11.21 6.59
C GLU A 106 11.78 11.36 5.05
N ASN A 107 12.68 10.72 4.32
CA ASN A 107 12.71 10.71 2.86
C ASN A 107 11.76 9.70 2.22
N ILE A 108 11.04 8.91 3.02
CA ILE A 108 10.10 7.87 2.57
C ILE A 108 8.69 8.25 3.02
N ASP A 109 7.75 8.33 2.07
CA ASP A 109 6.37 8.64 2.39
C ASP A 109 5.78 7.60 3.35
N THR A 110 5.34 8.03 4.52
CA THR A 110 4.72 7.19 5.56
C THR A 110 3.21 7.12 5.39
N GLY A 111 2.67 5.91 5.28
CA GLY A 111 1.25 5.67 5.10
C GLY A 111 0.60 4.83 6.18
N PHE A 112 -0.68 5.12 6.47
CA PHE A 112 -1.51 4.27 7.31
C PHE A 112 -2.59 3.58 6.49
N GLY A 113 -2.53 2.24 6.49
CA GLY A 113 -3.55 1.39 5.89
C GLY A 113 -4.73 1.18 6.82
N ILE A 114 -5.91 1.02 6.24
CA ILE A 114 -7.11 0.63 6.98
C ILE A 114 -7.91 -0.42 6.19
N LEU A 115 -8.36 -1.46 6.88
CA LEU A 115 -9.19 -2.51 6.28
C LEU A 115 -10.55 -1.97 5.82
N GLY A 116 -11.08 -2.50 4.72
CA GLY A 116 -12.39 -2.13 4.19
C GLY A 116 -13.55 -2.37 5.14
N SER A 117 -13.41 -3.33 6.07
CA SER A 117 -14.39 -3.68 7.10
C SER A 117 -14.28 -2.86 8.37
N SER A 118 -13.18 -2.12 8.58
CA SER A 118 -12.95 -1.36 9.81
C SER A 118 -13.67 -0.02 9.82
N ASP A 119 -14.03 0.45 11.02
CA ASP A 119 -14.53 1.80 11.23
C ASP A 119 -13.41 2.82 10.97
N LEU A 120 -13.67 3.78 10.08
CA LEU A 120 -12.73 4.84 9.74
C LEU A 120 -12.32 5.71 10.95
N ASN A 121 -13.11 5.74 12.03
CA ASN A 121 -12.76 6.49 13.24
C ASN A 121 -11.47 6.00 13.91
N ILE A 122 -11.02 4.77 13.68
CA ILE A 122 -9.75 4.28 14.23
C ILE A 122 -8.52 4.96 13.64
N LEU A 123 -8.64 5.66 12.50
CA LEU A 123 -7.59 6.50 11.93
C LEU A 123 -7.34 7.79 12.73
N ARG A 124 -8.30 8.25 13.53
CA ARG A 124 -8.24 9.55 14.21
C ARG A 124 -6.95 9.77 15.01
N PRO A 125 -6.45 8.83 15.84
CA PRO A 125 -5.21 9.01 16.60
C PRO A 125 -3.98 9.28 15.72
N PHE A 126 -3.98 8.77 14.49
CA PHE A 126 -2.87 8.90 13.54
C PHE A 126 -2.96 10.19 12.72
N LEU A 127 -4.18 10.62 12.36
CA LEU A 127 -4.42 11.80 11.54
C LEU A 127 -4.42 13.12 12.33
N GLU A 128 -4.77 13.07 13.62
CA GLU A 128 -4.82 14.24 14.50
C GLU A 128 -3.57 14.35 15.39
N SER A 129 -2.56 13.48 15.21
CA SER A 129 -1.31 13.51 15.97
C SER A 129 -0.35 14.55 15.38
N GLU A 130 0.14 15.47 16.22
CA GLU A 130 1.23 16.39 15.83
C GLU A 130 2.61 15.69 15.78
N LYS A 131 2.69 14.45 16.26
CA LYS A 131 3.95 13.70 16.38
C LYS A 131 4.16 12.68 15.26
N ILE A 132 3.07 12.27 14.60
CA ILE A 132 3.11 11.21 13.59
C ILE A 132 2.96 11.87 12.22
N SER A 133 3.99 11.78 11.38
CA SER A 133 3.86 12.18 9.99
C SER A 133 2.97 11.18 9.25
N THR A 134 1.99 11.69 8.51
CA THR A 134 1.06 10.90 7.69
C THR A 134 1.02 11.49 6.30
N ASP A 135 1.82 10.93 5.37
CA ASP A 135 1.89 11.41 4.00
C ASP A 135 0.72 10.89 3.16
N PHE A 136 0.24 9.68 3.48
CA PHE A 136 -0.90 9.10 2.78
C PHE A 136 -1.72 8.13 3.64
N ILE A 137 -2.99 7.96 3.26
CA ILE A 137 -3.88 6.91 3.76
C ILE A 137 -4.11 5.88 2.66
N LEU A 138 -3.93 4.60 2.99
CA LEU A 138 -4.24 3.48 2.11
C LEU A 138 -5.59 2.88 2.52
N LEU A 139 -6.59 3.05 1.66
CA LEU A 139 -7.93 2.48 1.84
C LEU A 139 -7.97 1.11 1.16
N LEU A 140 -7.82 0.04 1.94
CA LEU A 140 -7.92 -1.33 1.44
C LEU A 140 -9.40 -1.73 1.31
N CYS A 141 -9.84 -2.00 0.08
CA CYS A 141 -11.25 -2.27 -0.23
C CYS A 141 -11.60 -3.76 -0.36
N VAL A 142 -10.60 -4.66 -0.27
CA VAL A 142 -10.74 -6.13 -0.29
C VAL A 142 -10.27 -6.73 1.05
N ASN A 143 -10.49 -8.01 1.27
CA ASN A 143 -9.83 -8.70 2.37
C ASN A 143 -8.32 -8.82 2.10
N PRO A 144 -7.45 -8.63 3.11
CA PRO A 144 -6.02 -8.66 2.92
C PRO A 144 -5.52 -10.04 2.46
N GLY A 145 -4.50 -10.07 1.60
CA GLY A 145 -3.69 -11.24 1.33
C GLY A 145 -3.82 -11.89 -0.05
N PHE A 146 -4.85 -11.64 -0.84
CA PHE A 146 -5.03 -12.26 -2.17
C PHE A 146 -5.47 -11.26 -3.23
N SER A 147 -5.04 -11.50 -4.48
CA SER A 147 -5.53 -10.79 -5.67
C SER A 147 -6.87 -11.35 -6.18
N TYR A 148 -7.50 -10.63 -7.11
CA TYR A 148 -8.72 -11.06 -7.82
C TYR A 148 -9.94 -11.30 -6.92
N GLN A 149 -10.07 -10.53 -5.84
CA GLN A 149 -11.21 -10.58 -4.93
C GLN A 149 -12.28 -9.56 -5.30
N GLU A 150 -13.54 -9.88 -4.98
CA GLU A 150 -14.61 -8.89 -4.95
C GLU A 150 -14.41 -7.94 -3.75
N PRO A 151 -14.60 -6.63 -3.92
CA PRO A 151 -14.42 -5.68 -2.84
C PRO A 151 -15.48 -5.85 -1.74
N VAL A 152 -15.06 -5.75 -0.48
CA VAL A 152 -15.94 -5.73 0.70
C VAL A 152 -16.64 -4.39 0.85
N VAL A 153 -16.05 -3.34 0.29
CA VAL A 153 -16.61 -2.00 0.13
C VAL A 153 -16.14 -1.45 -1.21
N THR A 154 -17.03 -0.77 -1.95
CA THR A 154 -16.61 -0.22 -3.24
C THR A 154 -15.58 0.89 -3.03
N PRO A 155 -14.51 0.95 -3.85
CA PRO A 155 -13.49 1.99 -3.76
C PRO A 155 -14.06 3.41 -3.67
N SER A 156 -15.01 3.76 -4.55
CA SER A 156 -15.62 5.09 -4.55
C SER A 156 -16.38 5.40 -3.27
N GLN A 157 -17.13 4.43 -2.71
CA GLN A 157 -17.85 4.63 -1.45
C GLN A 157 -16.87 4.82 -0.30
N ARG A 158 -15.80 3.99 -0.22
CA ARG A 158 -14.81 4.08 0.85
C ARG A 158 -14.10 5.45 0.86
N VAL A 159 -13.76 5.98 -0.33
CA VAL A 159 -13.19 7.33 -0.47
C VAL A 159 -14.17 8.41 -0.02
N LEU A 160 -15.45 8.32 -0.41
CA LEU A 160 -16.47 9.27 0.01
C LEU A 160 -16.66 9.27 1.53
N ASP A 161 -16.75 8.09 2.14
CA ASP A 161 -16.90 7.94 3.59
C ASP A 161 -15.70 8.54 4.33
N PHE A 162 -14.47 8.26 3.86
CA PHE A 162 -13.24 8.84 4.40
C PHE A 162 -13.27 10.37 4.31
N LYS A 163 -13.55 10.95 3.14
CA LYS A 163 -13.58 12.42 2.95
C LYS A 163 -14.68 13.11 3.73
N ASN A 164 -15.81 12.46 3.93
CA ASN A 164 -16.89 12.99 4.76
C ASN A 164 -16.48 13.04 6.25
N LEU A 165 -15.75 12.04 6.73
CA LEU A 165 -15.28 11.96 8.11
C LEU A 165 -14.07 12.86 8.37
N TYR A 166 -13.18 13.00 7.37
CA TYR A 166 -11.95 13.79 7.45
C TYR A 166 -11.88 14.86 6.34
N PRO A 167 -12.78 15.88 6.35
CA PRO A 167 -12.89 16.84 5.25
C PRO A 167 -11.67 17.77 5.11
N ASN A 168 -10.85 17.88 6.14
CA ASN A 168 -9.65 18.71 6.18
C ASN A 168 -8.36 17.92 5.96
N TYR A 169 -8.45 16.61 5.66
CA TYR A 169 -7.27 15.82 5.36
C TYR A 169 -6.65 16.29 4.04
N ASP A 170 -5.38 16.68 4.07
CA ASP A 170 -4.62 17.27 2.96
C ASP A 170 -3.51 16.32 2.43
N GLY A 171 -3.29 15.17 3.08
CA GLY A 171 -2.38 14.12 2.59
C GLY A 171 -2.93 13.36 1.38
N GLN A 172 -2.14 12.45 0.85
CA GLN A 172 -2.53 11.64 -0.30
C GLN A 172 -3.54 10.54 0.09
N ILE A 173 -4.46 10.24 -0.80
CA ILE A 173 -5.37 9.10 -0.70
C ILE A 173 -4.93 8.03 -1.71
N MET A 174 -4.59 6.85 -1.21
CA MET A 174 -4.32 5.65 -1.99
C MET A 174 -5.48 4.67 -1.81
N VAL A 175 -5.87 4.01 -2.89
CA VAL A 175 -6.93 3.00 -2.88
C VAL A 175 -6.39 1.69 -3.41
N ASP A 176 -6.61 0.61 -2.67
CA ASP A 176 -6.19 -0.73 -3.01
C ASP A 176 -7.36 -1.73 -2.98
N GLY A 177 -7.36 -2.63 -3.96
CA GLY A 177 -8.37 -3.67 -4.08
C GLY A 177 -9.64 -3.26 -4.84
N GLY A 178 -10.05 -4.12 -5.78
CA GLY A 178 -11.28 -3.97 -6.56
C GLY A 178 -11.27 -2.82 -7.58
N VAL A 179 -10.13 -2.19 -7.85
CA VAL A 179 -10.03 -1.08 -8.81
C VAL A 179 -9.87 -1.61 -10.23
N SER A 180 -10.77 -1.19 -11.13
CA SER A 180 -10.69 -1.43 -12.57
C SER A 180 -10.37 -0.15 -13.33
N ASN A 181 -9.85 -0.28 -14.55
CA ASN A 181 -9.55 0.86 -15.42
C ASN A 181 -10.76 1.78 -15.66
N LYS A 182 -11.99 1.23 -15.63
CA LYS A 182 -13.23 2.00 -15.78
C LYS A 182 -13.49 2.96 -14.62
N MET A 183 -12.96 2.67 -13.43
CA MET A 183 -13.17 3.46 -12.22
C MET A 183 -12.17 4.60 -12.07
N LEU A 184 -11.04 4.58 -12.80
CA LEU A 184 -9.93 5.52 -12.60
C LEU A 184 -10.34 6.98 -12.74
N ASN A 185 -11.18 7.30 -13.73
CA ASN A 185 -11.63 8.66 -13.95
C ASN A 185 -12.49 9.18 -12.77
N ASP A 186 -13.35 8.33 -12.23
CA ASP A 186 -14.23 8.72 -11.12
C ASP A 186 -13.46 8.79 -9.80
N LEU A 187 -12.53 7.87 -9.54
CA LEU A 187 -11.63 7.93 -8.39
C LEU A 187 -10.74 9.19 -8.44
N ASN A 188 -10.24 9.55 -9.63
CA ASN A 188 -9.48 10.79 -9.81
C ASN A 188 -10.31 12.04 -9.49
N LYS A 189 -11.59 12.10 -9.92
CA LYS A 189 -12.51 13.19 -9.57
C LYS A 189 -12.81 13.25 -8.07
N LEU A 190 -12.79 12.11 -7.40
CA LEU A 190 -12.94 12.02 -5.93
C LEU A 190 -11.66 12.44 -5.19
N GLY A 191 -10.57 12.74 -5.91
CA GLY A 191 -9.31 13.19 -5.32
C GLY A 191 -8.41 12.07 -4.84
N VAL A 192 -8.54 10.85 -5.37
CA VAL A 192 -7.57 9.77 -5.17
C VAL A 192 -6.27 10.11 -5.87
N ASN A 193 -5.16 10.00 -5.16
CA ASN A 193 -3.82 10.33 -5.66
C ASN A 193 -3.12 9.12 -6.28
N VAL A 194 -3.30 7.93 -5.68
CA VAL A 194 -2.69 6.68 -6.13
C VAL A 194 -3.74 5.57 -6.17
N SER A 195 -3.76 4.80 -7.24
CA SER A 195 -4.56 3.58 -7.37
C SER A 195 -3.65 2.36 -7.46
N VAL A 196 -3.83 1.41 -6.55
CA VAL A 196 -3.15 0.12 -6.62
C VAL A 196 -3.91 -0.79 -7.59
N GLN A 197 -3.19 -1.38 -8.54
CA GLN A 197 -3.74 -2.23 -9.58
C GLN A 197 -2.90 -3.50 -9.75
N GLY A 198 -3.51 -4.65 -9.57
CA GLY A 198 -2.91 -5.95 -9.85
C GLY A 198 -3.44 -6.54 -11.16
N GLY A 199 -4.63 -7.13 -11.12
CA GLY A 199 -5.24 -7.79 -12.27
C GLY A 199 -5.48 -6.90 -13.49
N ALA A 200 -5.63 -5.59 -13.33
CA ALA A 200 -5.77 -4.65 -14.44
C ALA A 200 -4.46 -4.45 -15.24
N ILE A 201 -3.30 -4.76 -14.63
CA ILE A 201 -1.97 -4.65 -15.25
C ILE A 201 -1.47 -6.05 -15.69
N PHE A 202 -1.57 -7.05 -14.83
CA PHE A 202 -0.95 -8.36 -15.01
C PHE A 202 -1.91 -9.47 -15.46
N GLY A 203 -3.21 -9.22 -15.47
CA GLY A 203 -4.26 -10.16 -15.88
C GLY A 203 -4.48 -10.31 -17.37
#